data_45ee354cca1328c33df3bdde27d1d249
#
_entry.id   45ee354cca1328c33df3bdde27d1d249
#
_cell.length_a   1.000
_cell.length_b   1.000
_cell.length_c   1.000
_cell.angle_alpha   90.00
_cell.angle_beta   90.00
_cell.angle_gamma   90.00
#
_symmetry.space_group_name_H-M   'P 1'
#
loop_
_entity.id
_entity.type
_entity.pdbx_description
1 polymer ?
#
loop_
_entity_poly.entity_id
_entity_poly.type
_entity_poly.pdbx_seq_one_letter_code
_entity_poly.pdbx_strand_id
1 'polypeptide(L)'
;SCVLPLMAQSMEKTVEQKLQALLKLQSIDNELDNIKKLRGDLPNEVQDLEDEIAGYQTRIQRFEEQIKELDQTINDFKNKKKEAEKLIDKYKNQQMNVKNNREFDALSKEIESEELELVLCDKRTKEAKDKIENKKNEIEYVKKILADRNKYLQEKQKELDQLVGESEEEEKNLISDRDK
;
A
#
# COMPACT_ATOMS: atom_id res chain seq x y z
N SER A 1 -29.38 -45.03 -62.96
CA SER A 1 -29.87 -43.76 -62.41
C SER A 1 -29.98 -43.72 -60.87
N CYS A 2 -29.80 -44.85 -60.16
CA CYS A 2 -29.81 -44.90 -58.71
C CYS A 2 -28.49 -44.48 -58.04
N VAL A 3 -27.44 -44.30 -58.83
CA VAL A 3 -26.07 -44.01 -58.30
C VAL A 3 -25.85 -42.48 -58.15
N LEU A 4 -26.48 -41.66 -58.94
CA LEU A 4 -26.37 -40.18 -58.89
C LEU A 4 -26.86 -39.53 -57.58
N PRO A 5 -28.03 -39.88 -57.00
CA PRO A 5 -28.44 -39.31 -55.72
C PRO A 5 -27.60 -39.76 -54.54
N LEU A 6 -27.03 -40.98 -54.58
CA LEU A 6 -26.10 -41.47 -53.53
C LEU A 6 -24.76 -40.71 -53.58
N MET A 7 -24.24 -40.40 -54.79
CA MET A 7 -23.02 -39.61 -54.97
C MET A 7 -23.25 -38.16 -54.52
N ALA A 8 -24.39 -37.56 -54.84
CA ALA A 8 -24.74 -36.21 -54.40
C ALA A 8 -24.85 -36.11 -52.88
N GLN A 9 -25.50 -37.08 -52.24
CA GLN A 9 -25.57 -37.18 -50.77
C GLN A 9 -24.20 -37.36 -50.11
N SER A 10 -23.35 -38.18 -50.75
CA SER A 10 -21.97 -38.37 -50.27
C SER A 10 -21.12 -37.08 -50.41
N MET A 11 -21.30 -36.31 -51.50
CA MET A 11 -20.61 -35.04 -51.69
C MET A 11 -21.16 -33.98 -50.73
N GLU A 12 -22.45 -33.90 -50.44
CA GLU A 12 -23.04 -33.00 -49.48
C GLU A 12 -22.52 -33.30 -48.04
N LYS A 13 -22.47 -34.54 -47.63
CA LYS A 13 -21.87 -34.97 -46.36
C LYS A 13 -20.39 -34.61 -46.24
N THR A 14 -19.63 -34.74 -47.34
CA THR A 14 -18.22 -34.37 -47.36
C THR A 14 -18.03 -32.87 -47.23
N VAL A 15 -18.90 -32.04 -47.87
CA VAL A 15 -18.89 -30.57 -47.73
C VAL A 15 -19.26 -30.14 -46.29
N GLU A 16 -20.33 -30.74 -45.74
CA GLU A 16 -20.72 -30.51 -44.33
C GLU A 16 -19.60 -30.87 -43.35
N GLN A 17 -18.95 -32.03 -43.54
CA GLN A 17 -17.84 -32.46 -42.72
C GLN A 17 -16.66 -31.48 -42.80
N LYS A 18 -16.32 -30.98 -43.98
CA LYS A 18 -15.28 -29.98 -44.17
C LYS A 18 -15.64 -28.65 -43.51
N LEU A 19 -16.90 -28.22 -43.63
CA LEU A 19 -17.39 -27.00 -43.01
C LEU A 19 -17.34 -27.07 -41.49
N GLN A 20 -17.78 -28.21 -40.89
CA GLN A 20 -17.71 -28.47 -39.47
C GLN A 20 -16.26 -28.52 -38.97
N ALA A 21 -15.35 -29.13 -39.74
CA ALA A 21 -13.92 -29.15 -39.39
C ALA A 21 -13.30 -27.75 -39.38
N LEU A 22 -13.68 -26.91 -40.37
CA LEU A 22 -13.22 -25.49 -40.41
C LEU A 22 -13.75 -24.71 -39.21
N LEU A 23 -15.03 -24.84 -38.84
CA LEU A 23 -15.65 -24.19 -37.72
C LEU A 23 -14.98 -24.62 -36.39
N LYS A 24 -14.70 -25.91 -36.25
CA LYS A 24 -13.99 -26.46 -35.09
C LYS A 24 -12.59 -25.90 -35.00
N LEU A 25 -11.85 -25.84 -36.09
CA LEU A 25 -10.50 -25.27 -36.15
C LEU A 25 -10.50 -23.78 -35.77
N GLN A 26 -11.47 -23.01 -36.28
CA GLN A 26 -11.63 -21.61 -35.94
C GLN A 26 -11.94 -21.43 -34.44
N SER A 27 -12.81 -22.27 -33.88
CA SER A 27 -13.12 -22.26 -32.44
C SER A 27 -11.88 -22.55 -31.59
N ILE A 28 -11.07 -23.52 -31.99
CA ILE A 28 -9.80 -23.86 -31.30
C ILE A 28 -8.82 -22.71 -31.37
N ASP A 29 -8.64 -22.08 -32.54
CA ASP A 29 -7.75 -20.93 -32.70
C ASP A 29 -8.20 -19.73 -31.84
N ASN A 30 -9.51 -19.47 -31.75
CA ASN A 30 -10.07 -18.42 -30.89
C ASN A 30 -9.82 -18.71 -29.40
N GLU A 31 -9.98 -19.95 -28.95
CA GLU A 31 -9.66 -20.36 -27.56
C GLU A 31 -8.17 -20.19 -27.26
N LEU A 32 -7.28 -20.59 -28.19
CA LEU A 32 -5.85 -20.39 -28.05
C LEU A 32 -5.47 -18.92 -27.93
N ASP A 33 -6.10 -18.06 -28.72
CA ASP A 33 -5.86 -16.59 -28.66
C ASP A 33 -6.31 -16.04 -27.30
N ASN A 34 -7.46 -16.46 -26.77
CA ASN A 34 -7.97 -16.06 -25.47
C ASN A 34 -7.03 -16.52 -24.34
N ILE A 35 -6.51 -17.74 -24.40
CA ILE A 35 -5.54 -18.29 -23.44
C ILE A 35 -4.26 -17.45 -23.45
N LYS A 36 -3.72 -17.12 -24.61
CA LYS A 36 -2.54 -16.27 -24.77
C LYS A 36 -2.76 -14.88 -24.15
N LYS A 37 -3.94 -14.30 -24.38
CA LYS A 37 -4.32 -13.01 -23.82
C LYS A 37 -4.37 -13.06 -22.29
N LEU A 38 -5.00 -14.07 -21.71
CA LEU A 38 -5.04 -14.30 -20.25
C LEU A 38 -3.65 -14.41 -19.64
N ARG A 39 -2.73 -15.14 -20.28
CA ARG A 39 -1.34 -15.27 -19.85
C ARG A 39 -0.59 -13.95 -19.90
N GLY A 40 -0.97 -13.04 -20.80
CA GLY A 40 -0.37 -11.71 -20.90
C GLY A 40 -0.92 -10.72 -19.89
N ASP A 41 -2.24 -10.70 -19.69
CA ASP A 41 -2.94 -9.70 -18.87
C ASP A 41 -2.85 -9.98 -17.36
N LEU A 42 -3.03 -11.24 -16.91
CA LEU A 42 -3.06 -11.59 -15.50
C LEU A 42 -1.76 -11.31 -14.73
N PRO A 43 -0.55 -11.60 -15.29
CA PRO A 43 0.69 -11.24 -14.63
C PRO A 43 0.85 -9.74 -14.41
N ASN A 44 0.36 -8.90 -15.32
CA ASN A 44 0.38 -7.45 -15.20
C ASN A 44 -0.53 -6.97 -14.08
N GLU A 45 -1.71 -7.57 -13.93
CA GLU A 45 -2.64 -7.26 -12.83
C GLU A 45 -2.02 -7.60 -11.47
N VAL A 46 -1.35 -8.74 -11.35
CA VAL A 46 -0.64 -9.15 -10.13
C VAL A 46 0.51 -8.18 -9.84
N GLN A 47 1.28 -7.78 -10.85
CA GLN A 47 2.38 -6.83 -10.67
C GLN A 47 1.87 -5.47 -10.20
N ASP A 48 0.79 -4.96 -10.78
CA ASP A 48 0.18 -3.70 -10.36
C ASP A 48 -0.27 -3.74 -8.91
N LEU A 49 -0.83 -4.86 -8.47
CA LEU A 49 -1.26 -5.07 -7.10
C LEU A 49 -0.05 -5.14 -6.13
N GLU A 50 1.03 -5.81 -6.52
CA GLU A 50 2.28 -5.84 -5.75
C GLU A 50 2.88 -4.45 -5.60
N ASP A 51 2.87 -3.64 -6.65
CA ASP A 51 3.35 -2.27 -6.64
C ASP A 51 2.49 -1.37 -5.73
N GLU A 52 1.18 -1.55 -5.76
CA GLU A 52 0.24 -0.86 -4.86
C GLU A 52 0.54 -1.20 -3.39
N ILE A 53 0.74 -2.47 -3.09
CA ILE A 53 1.07 -2.96 -1.74
C ILE A 53 2.41 -2.38 -1.27
N ALA A 54 3.42 -2.37 -2.13
CA ALA A 54 4.72 -1.75 -1.83
C ALA A 54 4.57 -0.26 -1.51
N GLY A 55 3.69 0.44 -2.22
CA GLY A 55 3.36 1.84 -1.95
C GLY A 55 2.76 2.06 -0.56
N TYR A 56 1.84 1.21 -0.13
CA TYR A 56 1.26 1.27 1.22
C TYR A 56 2.30 0.98 2.30
N GLN A 57 3.18 0.00 2.08
CA GLN A 57 4.27 -0.32 3.02
C GLN A 57 5.22 0.87 3.19
N THR A 58 5.58 1.53 2.10
CA THR A 58 6.41 2.74 2.12
C THR A 58 5.73 3.87 2.88
N ARG A 59 4.42 4.04 2.70
CA ARG A 59 3.63 5.05 3.40
C ARG A 59 3.60 4.82 4.91
N ILE A 60 3.41 3.57 5.34
CA ILE A 60 3.47 3.19 6.76
C ILE A 60 4.85 3.51 7.34
N GLN A 61 5.91 3.15 6.64
CA GLN A 61 7.28 3.42 7.06
C GLN A 61 7.54 4.93 7.23
N ARG A 62 7.03 5.74 6.30
CA ARG A 62 7.14 7.21 6.40
C ARG A 62 6.42 7.74 7.63
N PHE A 63 5.23 7.26 7.94
CA PHE A 63 4.49 7.66 9.13
C PHE A 63 5.21 7.25 10.41
N GLU A 64 5.80 6.06 10.45
CA GLU A 64 6.60 5.59 11.60
C GLU A 64 7.82 6.47 11.83
N GLU A 65 8.51 6.88 10.76
CA GLU A 65 9.63 7.82 10.83
C GLU A 65 9.18 9.20 11.35
N GLN A 66 8.04 9.70 10.89
CA GLN A 66 7.48 10.96 11.37
C GLN A 66 7.11 10.91 12.85
N ILE A 67 6.57 9.78 13.33
CA ILE A 67 6.30 9.57 14.76
C ILE A 67 7.60 9.59 15.56
N LYS A 68 8.65 8.97 15.06
CA LYS A 68 9.97 8.96 15.70
C LYS A 68 10.55 10.37 15.82
N GLU A 69 10.41 11.19 14.79
CA GLU A 69 10.82 12.60 14.80
C GLU A 69 10.01 13.41 15.82
N LEU A 70 8.70 13.17 15.90
CA LEU A 70 7.82 13.83 16.87
C LEU A 70 8.15 13.41 18.31
N ASP A 71 8.47 12.16 18.55
CA ASP A 71 8.94 11.69 19.86
C ASP A 71 10.25 12.38 20.27
N GLN A 72 11.17 12.57 19.33
CA GLN A 72 12.39 13.33 19.57
C GLN A 72 12.10 14.79 19.91
N THR A 73 11.16 15.40 19.21
CA THR A 73 10.71 16.78 19.47
C THR A 73 10.14 16.90 20.89
N ILE A 74 9.32 15.95 21.31
CA ILE A 74 8.77 15.91 22.68
C ILE A 74 9.90 15.81 23.72
N ASN A 75 10.88 14.97 23.46
CA ASN A 75 12.04 14.84 24.36
C ASN A 75 12.85 16.13 24.45
N ASP A 76 13.03 16.84 23.32
CA ASP A 76 13.72 18.12 23.28
C ASP A 76 12.97 19.18 24.11
N PHE A 77 11.64 19.27 23.99
CA PHE A 77 10.84 20.18 24.82
C PHE A 77 10.85 19.81 26.29
N LYS A 78 10.87 18.52 26.61
CA LYS A 78 11.02 18.06 27.99
C LYS A 78 12.34 18.53 28.59
N ASN A 79 13.44 18.45 27.83
CA ASN A 79 14.75 18.93 28.28
C ASN A 79 14.79 20.47 28.43
N LYS A 80 14.21 21.21 27.49
CA LYS A 80 14.06 22.68 27.58
C LYS A 80 13.28 23.07 28.82
N LYS A 81 12.21 22.36 29.12
CA LYS A 81 11.39 22.58 30.31
C LYS A 81 12.21 22.41 31.59
N LYS A 82 13.01 21.35 31.68
CA LYS A 82 13.90 21.11 32.82
C LYS A 82 14.93 22.24 32.99
N GLU A 83 15.51 22.71 31.90
CA GLU A 83 16.47 23.82 31.93
C GLU A 83 15.80 25.12 32.39
N ALA A 84 14.61 25.43 31.90
CA ALA A 84 13.84 26.59 32.29
C ALA A 84 13.50 26.56 33.80
N GLU A 85 13.09 25.39 34.31
CA GLU A 85 12.82 25.17 35.73
C GLU A 85 14.06 25.45 36.60
N LYS A 86 15.23 24.98 36.16
CA LYS A 86 16.51 25.24 36.86
C LYS A 86 16.87 26.72 36.85
N LEU A 87 16.64 27.40 35.72
CA LEU A 87 16.89 28.84 35.62
C LEU A 87 15.97 29.65 36.51
N ILE A 88 14.69 29.26 36.60
CA ILE A 88 13.73 29.92 37.51
C ILE A 88 14.20 29.80 38.96
N ASP A 89 14.58 28.60 39.37
CA ASP A 89 15.10 28.36 40.74
C ASP A 89 16.35 29.20 41.03
N LYS A 90 17.28 29.26 40.04
CA LYS A 90 18.50 30.06 40.15
C LYS A 90 18.17 31.52 40.29
N TYR A 91 17.28 32.07 39.46
CA TYR A 91 16.92 33.48 39.52
C TYR A 91 16.16 33.85 40.81
N LYS A 92 15.26 32.98 41.27
CA LYS A 92 14.60 33.16 42.57
C LYS A 92 15.57 33.21 43.72
N ASN A 93 16.57 32.31 43.72
CA ASN A 93 17.63 32.32 44.74
C ASN A 93 18.48 33.59 44.68
N GLN A 94 18.79 34.10 43.48
CA GLN A 94 19.49 35.37 43.30
C GLN A 94 18.67 36.56 43.82
N GLN A 95 17.35 36.56 43.60
CA GLN A 95 16.46 37.60 44.11
C GLN A 95 16.46 37.70 45.64
N MET A 96 16.63 36.58 46.32
CA MET A 96 16.70 36.57 47.79
C MET A 96 17.94 37.30 48.33
N ASN A 97 18.98 37.41 47.54
CA ASN A 97 20.27 37.98 47.97
C ASN A 97 20.52 39.39 47.42
N VAL A 98 19.67 39.91 46.48
CA VAL A 98 19.82 41.28 45.94
C VAL A 98 19.22 42.29 46.87
N LYS A 99 19.88 43.46 46.98
CA LYS A 99 19.48 44.59 47.82
C LYS A 99 18.95 45.77 47.01
N ASN A 100 19.03 45.72 45.71
CA ASN A 100 18.63 46.75 44.75
C ASN A 100 17.35 46.37 44.04
N ASN A 101 16.35 47.22 44.07
CA ASN A 101 15.07 47.02 43.39
C ASN A 101 15.20 46.85 41.87
N ARG A 102 16.15 47.53 41.25
CA ARG A 102 16.40 47.44 39.81
C ARG A 102 16.87 46.04 39.40
N GLU A 103 17.78 45.45 40.17
CA GLU A 103 18.25 44.05 39.96
C GLU A 103 17.14 43.05 40.25
N PHE A 104 16.35 43.27 41.28
CA PHE A 104 15.21 42.46 41.63
C PHE A 104 14.18 42.43 40.48
N ASP A 105 13.83 43.60 39.92
CA ASP A 105 12.88 43.70 38.80
C ASP A 105 13.41 43.07 37.52
N ALA A 106 14.71 43.19 37.25
CA ALA A 106 15.35 42.56 36.13
C ALA A 106 15.27 41.01 36.23
N LEU A 107 15.49 40.45 37.42
CA LEU A 107 15.36 39.03 37.68
C LEU A 107 13.91 38.58 37.60
N SER A 108 12.94 39.39 38.03
CA SER A 108 11.51 39.09 37.87
C SER A 108 11.12 38.95 36.41
N LYS A 109 11.65 39.80 35.53
CA LYS A 109 11.42 39.73 34.09
C LYS A 109 12.02 38.45 33.48
N GLU A 110 13.20 38.06 33.91
CA GLU A 110 13.82 36.80 33.47
C GLU A 110 13.00 35.58 33.91
N ILE A 111 12.49 35.59 35.14
CA ILE A 111 11.61 34.54 35.66
C ILE A 111 10.33 34.47 34.82
N GLU A 112 9.68 35.61 34.53
CA GLU A 112 8.49 35.65 33.69
C GLU A 112 8.76 35.04 32.30
N SER A 113 9.92 35.39 31.70
CA SER A 113 10.34 34.86 30.41
C SER A 113 10.49 33.35 30.43
N GLU A 114 11.10 32.79 31.47
CA GLU A 114 11.27 31.36 31.63
C GLU A 114 9.93 30.62 31.93
N GLU A 115 9.07 31.28 32.69
CA GLU A 115 7.71 30.75 32.93
C GLU A 115 6.88 30.69 31.64
N LEU A 116 7.00 31.67 30.73
CA LEU A 116 6.41 31.65 29.40
C LEU A 116 6.99 30.49 28.56
N GLU A 117 8.29 30.24 28.68
CA GLU A 117 8.97 29.13 28.00
C GLU A 117 8.39 27.79 28.48
N LEU A 118 8.11 27.62 29.78
CA LEU A 118 7.46 26.42 30.31
C LEU A 118 6.07 26.21 29.70
N VAL A 119 5.28 27.25 29.63
CA VAL A 119 3.93 27.20 29.03
C VAL A 119 4.01 26.82 27.54
N LEU A 120 4.95 27.42 26.83
CA LEU A 120 5.18 27.15 25.41
C LEU A 120 5.63 25.70 25.19
N CYS A 121 6.55 25.19 26.01
CA CYS A 121 7.00 23.79 25.95
C CYS A 121 5.83 22.81 26.17
N ASP A 122 4.98 23.09 27.16
CA ASP A 122 3.79 22.25 27.43
C ASP A 122 2.82 22.26 26.25
N LYS A 123 2.57 23.43 25.66
CA LYS A 123 1.73 23.57 24.48
C LYS A 123 2.26 22.78 23.29
N ARG A 124 3.54 22.95 22.99
CA ARG A 124 4.22 22.26 21.87
C ARG A 124 4.26 20.76 22.07
N THR A 125 4.47 20.30 23.31
CA THR A 125 4.43 18.89 23.66
C THR A 125 3.05 18.30 23.41
N LYS A 126 2.00 19.01 23.80
CA LYS A 126 0.62 18.57 23.56
C LYS A 126 0.31 18.49 22.07
N GLU A 127 0.69 19.51 21.30
CA GLU A 127 0.52 19.54 19.84
C GLU A 127 1.23 18.34 19.18
N ALA A 128 2.46 18.05 19.62
CA ALA A 128 3.24 16.93 19.11
C ALA A 128 2.58 15.58 19.45
N LYS A 129 2.07 15.41 20.68
CA LYS A 129 1.35 14.20 21.09
C LYS A 129 0.08 13.99 20.28
N ASP A 130 -0.67 15.05 19.98
CA ASP A 130 -1.87 14.99 19.14
C ASP A 130 -1.52 14.57 17.71
N LYS A 131 -0.43 15.09 17.17
CA LYS A 131 0.07 14.69 15.85
C LYS A 131 0.48 13.22 15.82
N ILE A 132 1.12 12.72 16.87
CA ILE A 132 1.48 11.29 16.99
C ILE A 132 0.24 10.43 16.98
N GLU A 133 -0.78 10.80 17.75
CA GLU A 133 -2.05 10.06 17.80
C GLU A 133 -2.71 10.00 16.43
N ASN A 134 -2.76 11.12 15.72
CA ASN A 134 -3.30 11.16 14.36
C ASN A 134 -2.49 10.29 13.39
N LYS A 135 -1.17 10.29 13.48
CA LYS A 135 -0.30 9.42 12.66
C LYS A 135 -0.52 7.95 12.97
N LYS A 136 -0.67 7.58 14.24
CA LYS A 136 -0.99 6.20 14.64
C LYS A 136 -2.32 5.75 14.06
N ASN A 137 -3.33 6.61 14.07
CA ASN A 137 -4.63 6.32 13.48
C ASN A 137 -4.53 6.13 11.96
N GLU A 138 -3.75 6.97 11.28
CA GLU A 138 -3.49 6.83 9.85
C GLU A 138 -2.78 5.50 9.53
N ILE A 139 -1.79 5.11 10.34
CA ILE A 139 -1.09 3.83 10.21
C ILE A 139 -2.07 2.66 10.36
N GLU A 140 -2.93 2.69 11.37
CA GLU A 140 -3.95 1.64 11.58
C GLU A 140 -4.88 1.52 10.37
N TYR A 141 -5.32 2.63 9.82
CA TYR A 141 -6.16 2.67 8.63
C TYR A 141 -5.45 2.04 7.42
N VAL A 142 -4.20 2.44 7.15
CA VAL A 142 -3.42 1.91 6.04
C VAL A 142 -3.09 0.43 6.23
N LYS A 143 -2.81 -0.01 7.47
CA LYS A 143 -2.59 -1.44 7.78
C LYS A 143 -3.80 -2.30 7.47
N LYS A 144 -5.00 -1.82 7.71
CA LYS A 144 -6.24 -2.53 7.36
C LYS A 144 -6.39 -2.69 5.85
N ILE A 145 -6.14 -1.61 5.10
CA ILE A 145 -6.13 -1.65 3.63
C ILE A 145 -5.08 -2.64 3.14
N LEU A 146 -3.87 -2.57 3.70
CA LEU A 146 -2.76 -3.44 3.33
C LEU A 146 -3.09 -4.92 3.58
N ALA A 147 -3.70 -5.25 4.72
CA ALA A 147 -4.12 -6.61 5.03
C ALA A 147 -5.13 -7.15 4.01
N ASP A 148 -6.11 -6.34 3.64
CA ASP A 148 -7.11 -6.70 2.62
C ASP A 148 -6.46 -6.89 1.25
N ARG A 149 -5.54 -6.01 0.87
CA ARG A 149 -4.82 -6.09 -0.40
C ARG A 149 -3.88 -7.29 -0.46
N ASN A 150 -3.19 -7.61 0.63
CA ASN A 150 -2.36 -8.81 0.72
C ASN A 150 -3.18 -10.10 0.55
N LYS A 151 -4.34 -10.14 1.18
CA LYS A 151 -5.26 -11.26 1.06
C LYS A 151 -5.76 -11.42 -0.38
N TYR A 152 -6.16 -10.31 -0.98
CA TYR A 152 -6.59 -10.27 -2.38
C TYR A 152 -5.45 -10.71 -3.33
N LEU A 153 -4.22 -10.26 -3.08
CA LEU A 153 -3.04 -10.67 -3.85
C LEU A 153 -2.82 -12.18 -3.78
N GLN A 154 -2.90 -12.77 -2.58
CA GLN A 154 -2.73 -14.21 -2.41
C GLN A 154 -3.79 -15.00 -3.17
N GLU A 155 -5.04 -14.57 -3.12
CA GLU A 155 -6.14 -15.17 -3.87
C GLU A 155 -5.92 -15.06 -5.38
N LYS A 156 -5.47 -13.87 -5.84
CA LYS A 156 -5.21 -13.60 -7.25
C LYS A 156 -4.02 -14.41 -7.78
N GLN A 157 -2.97 -14.56 -6.99
CA GLN A 157 -1.81 -15.41 -7.35
C GLN A 157 -2.18 -16.88 -7.47
N LYS A 158 -2.99 -17.40 -6.54
CA LYS A 158 -3.50 -18.76 -6.63
C LYS A 158 -4.35 -18.97 -7.86
N GLU A 159 -5.25 -18.04 -8.14
CA GLU A 159 -6.09 -18.05 -9.33
C GLU A 159 -5.24 -18.03 -10.61
N LEU A 160 -4.23 -17.15 -10.66
CA LEU A 160 -3.31 -17.05 -11.77
C LEU A 160 -2.53 -18.34 -11.99
N ASP A 161 -1.94 -18.90 -10.94
CA ASP A 161 -1.17 -20.15 -11.01
C ASP A 161 -2.04 -21.30 -11.51
N GLN A 162 -3.26 -21.40 -11.00
CA GLN A 162 -4.23 -22.40 -11.42
C GLN A 162 -4.65 -22.23 -12.88
N LEU A 163 -5.00 -21.02 -13.28
CA LEU A 163 -5.42 -20.69 -14.64
C LEU A 163 -4.28 -20.90 -15.64
N VAL A 164 -3.06 -20.52 -15.32
CA VAL A 164 -1.88 -20.73 -16.18
C VAL A 164 -1.62 -22.21 -16.35
N GLY A 165 -1.65 -23.00 -15.27
CA GLY A 165 -1.48 -24.44 -15.32
C GLY A 165 -2.54 -25.14 -16.17
N GLU A 166 -3.82 -24.83 -15.94
CA GLU A 166 -4.94 -25.34 -16.71
C GLU A 166 -4.87 -24.90 -18.18
N SER A 167 -4.52 -23.64 -18.42
CA SER A 167 -4.38 -23.07 -19.77
C SER A 167 -3.26 -23.73 -20.57
N GLU A 168 -2.13 -24.02 -19.95
CA GLU A 168 -1.00 -24.72 -20.58
C GLU A 168 -1.41 -26.13 -21.00
N GLU A 169 -2.12 -26.85 -20.14
CA GLU A 169 -2.62 -28.19 -20.43
C GLU A 169 -3.68 -28.15 -21.54
N GLU A 170 -4.61 -27.21 -21.47
CA GLU A 170 -5.65 -27.00 -22.48
C GLU A 170 -5.05 -26.62 -23.84
N GLU A 171 -4.08 -25.72 -23.86
CA GLU A 171 -3.35 -25.33 -25.07
C GLU A 171 -2.66 -26.54 -25.72
N LYS A 172 -2.00 -27.35 -24.90
CA LYS A 172 -1.35 -28.58 -25.36
C LYS A 172 -2.35 -29.57 -26.01
N ASN A 173 -3.52 -29.75 -25.38
CA ASN A 173 -4.57 -30.58 -25.90
C ASN A 173 -5.19 -30.00 -27.19
N LEU A 174 -5.42 -28.71 -27.24
CA LEU A 174 -5.98 -28.04 -28.42
C LEU A 174 -5.01 -28.06 -29.61
N ILE A 175 -3.73 -27.89 -29.39
CA ILE A 175 -2.70 -28.01 -30.43
C ILE A 175 -2.65 -29.43 -30.96
N SER A 176 -2.72 -30.45 -30.08
CA SER A 176 -2.80 -31.85 -30.46
C SER A 176 -4.05 -32.13 -31.31
N ASP A 177 -5.18 -31.59 -30.94
CA ASP A 177 -6.44 -31.74 -31.70
C ASP A 177 -6.41 -31.02 -33.05
N ARG A 178 -5.75 -29.85 -33.13
CA ARG A 178 -5.57 -29.13 -34.40
C ARG A 178 -4.71 -29.91 -35.39
N ASP A 179 -3.69 -30.60 -34.88
CA ASP A 179 -2.73 -31.34 -35.69
C ASP A 179 -3.30 -32.71 -36.16
N LYS A 180 -4.41 -33.14 -35.59
CA LYS A 180 -5.17 -34.31 -36.07
C LYS A 180 -6.05 -33.95 -37.26
#